data_e126dc6c5a43fe90e82ef4edc9667e25
#
_entry.id   e126dc6c5a43fe90e82ef4edc9667e25
#
_cell.length_a   1.000
_cell.length_b   1.000
_cell.length_c   1.000
_cell.angle_alpha   90.00
_cell.angle_beta   90.00
_cell.angle_gamma   90.00
#
_symmetry.space_group_name_H-M   'P 1'
#
loop_
_entity.id
_entity.type
_entity.pdbx_description
1 polymer ?
#
loop_
_entity_poly.entity_id
_entity_poly.type
_entity_poly.pdbx_seq_one_letter_code
_entity_poly.pdbx_strand_id
1 'polypeptide(L)'
;MDAVLDRIENLLSFSLDEIKSMSRIERIDNNLVDPVRCFVKNEPHKAEKVKEGRMRLIASVSLVDKIIEMLLHRSLHKTEIRNWMSIPSKPGIGFSKEMNDDVFDSVMEKHSIETQAYTDISGWDWSVKDYMIEDCAEGEILLCYNASEVWKHLVRAEAIKESQSVYQFSDGTLVALKYNGVVNSGQFVS
;
A
#
# COMPACT_ATOMS: atom_id res chain seq x y z
N MET A 1 16.26 -1.42 -15.50
CA MET A 1 15.54 -0.15 -15.82
C MET A 1 14.49 -0.41 -16.90
N ASP A 2 14.85 -1.16 -17.93
CA ASP A 2 13.96 -1.45 -19.08
C ASP A 2 12.61 -2.05 -18.66
N ALA A 3 12.60 -3.06 -17.79
CA ALA A 3 11.35 -3.65 -17.30
C ALA A 3 10.41 -2.69 -16.58
N VAL A 4 10.94 -1.63 -15.96
CA VAL A 4 10.13 -0.58 -15.33
C VAL A 4 9.50 0.33 -16.38
N LEU A 5 10.29 0.70 -17.39
CA LEU A 5 9.80 1.52 -18.50
C LEU A 5 8.75 0.77 -19.32
N ASP A 6 9.02 -0.49 -19.67
CA ASP A 6 8.07 -1.36 -20.38
C ASP A 6 6.74 -1.49 -19.62
N ARG A 7 6.80 -1.63 -18.29
CA ARG A 7 5.60 -1.70 -17.43
C ARG A 7 4.82 -0.38 -17.44
N ILE A 8 5.51 0.77 -17.34
CA ILE A 8 4.88 2.08 -17.40
C ILE A 8 4.23 2.31 -18.78
N GLU A 9 4.91 1.97 -19.87
CA GLU A 9 4.37 2.07 -21.22
C GLU A 9 3.11 1.20 -21.39
N ASN A 10 3.13 -0.03 -20.89
CA ASN A 10 1.98 -0.90 -20.90
C ASN A 10 0.80 -0.33 -20.10
N LEU A 11 1.05 0.18 -18.89
CA LEU A 11 0.01 0.84 -18.08
C LEU A 11 -0.61 2.05 -18.78
N LEU A 12 0.17 2.80 -19.55
CA LEU A 12 -0.29 3.97 -20.30
C LEU A 12 -0.98 3.60 -21.63
N SER A 13 -0.79 2.39 -22.13
CA SER A 13 -1.42 1.91 -23.37
C SER A 13 -2.90 1.52 -23.22
N PHE A 14 -3.36 1.32 -21.99
CA PHE A 14 -4.74 0.98 -21.66
C PHE A 14 -5.43 2.13 -20.91
N SER A 15 -6.71 2.33 -21.16
CA SER A 15 -7.54 3.20 -20.34
C SER A 15 -7.79 2.56 -18.95
N LEU A 16 -8.16 3.37 -17.95
CA LEU A 16 -8.48 2.86 -16.61
C LEU A 16 -9.67 1.88 -16.63
N ASP A 17 -10.65 2.12 -17.51
CA ASP A 17 -11.81 1.23 -17.65
C ASP A 17 -11.38 -0.13 -18.22
N GLU A 18 -10.48 -0.17 -19.20
CA GLU A 18 -9.91 -1.41 -19.71
C GLU A 18 -9.14 -2.14 -18.62
N ILE A 19 -8.25 -1.46 -17.90
CA ILE A 19 -7.51 -2.07 -16.79
C ILE A 19 -8.47 -2.62 -15.73
N LYS A 20 -9.53 -1.88 -15.38
CA LYS A 20 -10.52 -2.27 -14.38
C LYS A 20 -11.36 -3.48 -14.82
N SER A 21 -11.65 -3.58 -16.13
CA SER A 21 -12.43 -4.68 -16.71
C SER A 21 -11.64 -5.98 -16.93
N MET A 22 -10.32 -5.91 -17.04
CA MET A 22 -9.45 -7.08 -17.16
C MET A 22 -9.56 -7.99 -15.93
N SER A 23 -9.54 -9.28 -16.14
CA SER A 23 -9.30 -10.23 -15.06
C SER A 23 -7.90 -10.05 -14.47
N ARG A 24 -7.70 -10.56 -13.27
CA ARG A 24 -6.39 -10.48 -12.60
C ARG A 24 -5.27 -11.18 -13.38
N ILE A 25 -5.59 -12.27 -14.07
CA ILE A 25 -4.62 -13.01 -14.90
C ILE A 25 -4.31 -12.21 -16.17
N GLU A 26 -5.31 -11.66 -16.83
CA GLU A 26 -5.07 -10.80 -18.01
C GLU A 26 -4.16 -9.62 -17.72
N ARG A 27 -4.23 -9.02 -16.52
CA ARG A 27 -3.29 -7.96 -16.14
C ARG A 27 -1.86 -8.47 -16.01
N ILE A 28 -1.67 -9.69 -15.49
CA ILE A 28 -0.35 -10.32 -15.41
C ILE A 28 0.16 -10.62 -16.84
N ASP A 29 -0.67 -11.21 -17.68
CA ASP A 29 -0.32 -11.59 -19.05
C ASP A 29 0.02 -10.35 -19.93
N ASN A 30 -0.67 -9.23 -19.70
CA ASN A 30 -0.37 -7.96 -20.35
C ASN A 30 0.78 -7.18 -19.69
N ASN A 31 1.51 -7.81 -18.78
CA ASN A 31 2.62 -7.16 -18.07
C ASN A 31 2.22 -5.83 -17.40
N LEU A 32 1.05 -5.78 -16.75
CA LEU A 32 0.60 -4.61 -15.96
C LEU A 32 0.96 -4.76 -14.48
N VAL A 33 1.11 -5.98 -13.99
CA VAL A 33 1.43 -6.28 -12.58
C VAL A 33 2.11 -7.65 -12.48
N ASP A 34 2.96 -7.83 -11.48
CA ASP A 34 3.47 -9.14 -11.10
C ASP A 34 2.68 -9.75 -9.94
N PRO A 35 2.61 -11.08 -9.82
CA PRO A 35 2.06 -11.71 -8.63
C PRO A 35 2.85 -11.34 -7.37
N VAL A 36 2.13 -11.08 -6.28
CA VAL A 36 2.72 -10.80 -4.97
C VAL A 36 3.20 -12.10 -4.34
N ARG A 37 4.48 -12.22 -4.07
CA ARG A 37 5.05 -13.42 -3.42
C ARG A 37 4.62 -13.47 -1.96
N CYS A 38 4.00 -14.59 -1.57
CA CYS A 38 3.49 -14.79 -0.23
C CYS A 38 4.25 -15.94 0.46
N PHE A 39 4.80 -15.68 1.63
CA PHE A 39 5.51 -16.68 2.42
C PHE A 39 5.37 -16.42 3.92
N VAL A 40 5.56 -17.47 4.72
CA VAL A 40 5.51 -17.37 6.18
C VAL A 40 6.70 -16.57 6.69
N LYS A 41 6.44 -15.60 7.55
CA LYS A 41 7.49 -14.80 8.19
C LYS A 41 8.35 -15.67 9.10
N ASN A 42 9.66 -15.65 8.89
CA ASN A 42 10.62 -16.40 9.69
C ASN A 42 10.88 -15.69 11.03
N GLU A 43 9.95 -15.86 11.98
CA GLU A 43 10.03 -15.32 13.33
C GLU A 43 9.41 -16.33 14.34
N PRO A 44 9.72 -16.21 15.64
CA PRO A 44 9.04 -17.02 16.66
C PRO A 44 7.55 -16.73 16.70
N HIS A 45 6.74 -17.79 16.56
CA HIS A 45 5.29 -17.73 16.68
C HIS A 45 4.83 -18.40 17.99
N LYS A 46 3.73 -17.92 18.59
CA LYS A 46 3.10 -18.60 19.72
C LYS A 46 2.67 -20.00 19.28
N ALA A 47 2.91 -21.00 20.14
CA ALA A 47 2.61 -22.41 19.84
C ALA A 47 1.15 -22.65 19.43
N GLU A 48 0.21 -21.91 19.99
CA GLU A 48 -1.21 -21.95 19.63
C GLU A 48 -1.43 -21.50 18.18
N LYS A 49 -0.79 -20.40 17.74
CA LYS A 49 -0.89 -19.92 16.37
C LYS A 49 -0.32 -20.91 15.36
N VAL A 50 0.78 -21.58 15.72
CA VAL A 50 1.36 -22.63 14.87
C VAL A 50 0.42 -23.81 14.74
N LYS A 51 -0.18 -24.28 15.84
CA LYS A 51 -1.16 -25.38 15.84
C LYS A 51 -2.41 -25.08 14.99
N GLU A 52 -2.84 -23.82 14.99
CA GLU A 52 -4.01 -23.36 14.24
C GLU A 52 -3.69 -22.94 12.79
N GLY A 53 -2.43 -23.01 12.37
CA GLY A 53 -1.99 -22.56 11.05
C GLY A 53 -2.07 -21.04 10.85
N ARG A 54 -2.21 -20.25 11.92
CA ARG A 54 -2.32 -18.78 11.90
C ARG A 54 -0.97 -18.08 12.03
N MET A 55 -0.04 -18.42 11.15
CA MET A 55 1.28 -17.77 11.11
C MET A 55 1.19 -16.43 10.36
N ARG A 56 2.11 -15.51 10.68
CA ARG A 56 2.21 -14.24 9.94
C ARG A 56 2.76 -14.51 8.55
N LEU A 57 2.08 -13.95 7.57
CA LEU A 57 2.51 -13.97 6.19
C LEU A 57 3.23 -12.67 5.83
N ILE A 58 4.19 -12.76 4.94
CA ILE A 58 4.79 -11.62 4.25
C ILE A 58 4.28 -11.64 2.82
N ALA A 59 3.77 -10.50 2.37
CA ALA A 59 3.42 -10.23 0.99
C ALA A 59 4.55 -9.38 0.39
N SER A 60 5.31 -9.94 -0.54
CA SER A 60 6.45 -9.29 -1.18
C SER A 60 6.06 -8.89 -2.60
N VAL A 61 5.89 -7.61 -2.82
CA VAL A 61 5.65 -6.99 -4.13
C VAL A 61 6.92 -7.09 -4.99
N SER A 62 6.77 -7.18 -6.30
CA SER A 62 7.90 -7.26 -7.23
C SER A 62 8.75 -5.99 -7.17
N LEU A 63 10.03 -6.12 -7.54
CA LEU A 63 10.92 -4.98 -7.58
C LEU A 63 10.48 -3.94 -8.63
N VAL A 64 9.89 -4.39 -9.73
CA VAL A 64 9.38 -3.51 -10.80
C VAL A 64 8.24 -2.66 -10.27
N ASP A 65 7.20 -3.29 -9.68
CA ASP A 65 6.07 -2.58 -9.10
C ASP A 65 6.52 -1.66 -7.95
N LYS A 66 7.44 -2.13 -7.10
CA LYS A 66 7.99 -1.31 -6.00
C LYS A 66 8.72 -0.06 -6.49
N ILE A 67 9.45 -0.13 -7.59
CA ILE A 67 10.13 1.04 -8.18
C ILE A 67 9.08 2.01 -8.72
N ILE A 68 8.03 1.53 -9.37
CA ILE A 68 6.94 2.37 -9.89
C ILE A 68 6.22 3.09 -8.74
N GLU A 69 5.82 2.37 -7.69
CA GLU A 69 5.27 2.97 -6.46
C GLU A 69 6.17 4.09 -5.92
N MET A 70 7.47 3.82 -5.82
CA MET A 70 8.44 4.82 -5.34
C MET A 70 8.54 6.04 -6.27
N LEU A 71 8.45 5.87 -7.58
CA LEU A 71 8.48 6.97 -8.54
C LEU A 71 7.23 7.84 -8.40
N LEU A 72 6.07 7.24 -8.17
CA LEU A 72 4.79 7.94 -8.08
C LEU A 72 4.60 8.66 -6.74
N HIS A 73 4.90 8.00 -5.63
CA HIS A 73 4.46 8.44 -4.29
C HIS A 73 5.57 9.04 -3.41
N ARG A 74 6.85 8.75 -3.70
CA ARG A 74 7.97 9.13 -2.81
C ARG A 74 8.06 10.63 -2.51
N SER A 75 7.73 11.48 -3.48
CA SER A 75 7.83 12.94 -3.29
C SER A 75 6.77 13.43 -2.29
N LEU A 76 5.54 12.92 -2.42
CA LEU A 76 4.43 13.24 -1.53
C LEU A 76 4.75 12.73 -0.11
N HIS A 77 5.09 11.46 0.05
CA HIS A 77 5.39 10.87 1.35
C HIS A 77 6.55 11.56 2.07
N LYS A 78 7.60 11.97 1.34
CA LYS A 78 8.67 12.78 1.95
C LYS A 78 8.17 14.14 2.45
N THR A 79 7.23 14.74 1.75
CA THR A 79 6.63 16.01 2.14
C THR A 79 5.76 15.82 3.38
N GLU A 80 4.97 14.78 3.44
CA GLU A 80 4.17 14.41 4.62
C GLU A 80 5.04 14.16 5.84
N ILE A 81 6.09 13.33 5.70
CA ILE A 81 7.04 13.05 6.78
C ILE A 81 7.71 14.34 7.28
N ARG A 82 8.07 15.27 6.41
CA ARG A 82 8.67 16.55 6.80
C ARG A 82 7.68 17.48 7.51
N ASN A 83 6.40 17.39 7.18
CA ASN A 83 5.34 18.23 7.72
C ASN A 83 4.47 17.51 8.76
N TRP A 84 4.95 16.42 9.34
CA TRP A 84 4.18 15.57 10.25
C TRP A 84 3.51 16.32 11.40
N MET A 85 4.14 17.38 11.91
CA MET A 85 3.56 18.21 12.98
C MET A 85 2.24 18.88 12.56
N SER A 86 2.14 19.27 11.29
CA SER A 86 1.02 20.06 10.74
C SER A 86 -0.11 19.20 10.19
N ILE A 87 0.10 17.90 9.96
CA ILE A 87 -0.88 16.99 9.39
C ILE A 87 -1.45 16.03 10.46
N PRO A 88 -2.70 15.56 10.30
CA PRO A 88 -3.34 14.64 11.25
C PRO A 88 -2.61 13.30 11.36
N SER A 89 -2.26 12.72 10.21
CA SER A 89 -1.51 11.46 10.17
C SER A 89 -0.04 11.68 10.53
N LYS A 90 0.60 10.66 11.09
CA LYS A 90 1.99 10.72 11.55
C LYS A 90 2.85 9.65 10.88
N PRO A 91 2.92 9.60 9.53
CA PRO A 91 3.69 8.58 8.83
C PRO A 91 5.19 8.75 9.08
N GLY A 92 5.90 7.65 9.23
CA GLY A 92 7.36 7.63 9.30
C GLY A 92 7.98 8.31 10.52
N ILE A 93 7.22 8.54 11.58
CA ILE A 93 7.74 9.02 12.84
C ILE A 93 8.63 7.94 13.45
N GLY A 94 9.89 8.28 13.73
CA GLY A 94 10.79 7.41 14.50
C GLY A 94 10.42 7.38 15.98
N PHE A 95 10.95 6.39 16.70
CA PHE A 95 10.81 6.28 18.15
C PHE A 95 12.07 6.79 18.88
N SER A 96 12.74 7.82 18.34
CA SER A 96 13.78 8.50 19.12
C SER A 96 13.16 9.24 20.31
N LYS A 97 13.95 9.50 21.33
CA LYS A 97 13.45 10.21 22.51
C LYS A 97 12.88 11.59 22.14
N GLU A 98 13.62 12.33 21.33
CA GLU A 98 13.24 13.67 20.90
C GLU A 98 11.91 13.65 20.11
N MET A 99 11.73 12.72 19.16
CA MET A 99 10.50 12.61 18.41
C MET A 99 9.31 12.17 19.27
N ASN A 100 9.53 11.31 20.26
CA ASN A 100 8.48 10.92 21.20
C ASN A 100 8.01 12.11 22.05
N ASP A 101 8.95 12.93 22.52
CA ASP A 101 8.65 14.14 23.30
C ASP A 101 7.84 15.13 22.40
N ASP A 102 8.26 15.38 21.17
CA ASP A 102 7.57 16.25 20.22
C ASP A 102 6.15 15.75 19.88
N VAL A 103 5.97 14.43 19.68
CA VAL A 103 4.64 13.83 19.45
C VAL A 103 3.75 14.01 20.67
N PHE A 104 4.29 13.70 21.87
CA PHE A 104 3.54 13.84 23.12
C PHE A 104 3.08 15.29 23.33
N ASP A 105 3.97 16.25 23.20
CA ASP A 105 3.67 17.67 23.36
C ASP A 105 2.64 18.14 22.33
N SER A 106 2.80 17.75 21.06
CA SER A 106 1.83 18.08 19.99
C SER A 106 0.43 17.50 20.24
N VAL A 107 0.33 16.34 20.87
CA VAL A 107 -0.96 15.74 21.23
C VAL A 107 -1.54 16.47 22.46
N MET A 108 -0.73 16.76 23.46
CA MET A 108 -1.18 17.40 24.70
C MET A 108 -1.57 18.86 24.50
N GLU A 109 -0.97 19.57 23.54
CA GLU A 109 -1.41 20.91 23.15
C GLU A 109 -2.83 20.95 22.57
N LYS A 110 -3.24 19.89 21.90
CA LYS A 110 -4.52 19.81 21.18
C LYS A 110 -5.63 19.12 21.97
N HIS A 111 -5.26 18.22 22.87
CA HIS A 111 -6.20 17.32 23.55
C HIS A 111 -5.80 17.13 25.03
N SER A 112 -6.77 17.17 25.94
CA SER A 112 -6.52 16.69 27.30
C SER A 112 -6.48 15.16 27.32
N ILE A 113 -5.82 14.58 28.32
CA ILE A 113 -5.76 13.11 28.51
C ILE A 113 -7.17 12.50 28.57
N GLU A 114 -8.12 13.21 29.14
CA GLU A 114 -9.50 12.76 29.33
C GLU A 114 -10.30 12.68 28.00
N THR A 115 -9.86 13.39 26.96
CA THR A 115 -10.53 13.42 25.65
C THR A 115 -9.87 12.50 24.61
N GLN A 116 -8.81 11.79 24.99
CA GLN A 116 -8.11 10.89 24.09
C GLN A 116 -8.78 9.51 24.04
N ALA A 117 -8.94 8.98 22.85
CA ALA A 117 -9.36 7.61 22.61
C ALA A 117 -8.29 6.86 21.83
N TYR A 118 -8.02 5.64 22.25
CA TYR A 118 -7.02 4.78 21.61
C TYR A 118 -7.74 3.61 20.96
N THR A 119 -7.52 3.43 19.67
CA THR A 119 -8.10 2.33 18.91
C THR A 119 -7.03 1.60 18.10
N ASP A 120 -7.18 0.30 17.99
CA ASP A 120 -6.38 -0.54 17.10
C ASP A 120 -7.33 -1.46 16.32
N ILE A 121 -7.11 -1.56 15.01
CA ILE A 121 -7.96 -2.37 14.14
C ILE A 121 -7.31 -3.73 13.92
N SER A 122 -7.91 -4.76 14.52
CA SER A 122 -7.42 -6.12 14.34
C SER A 122 -7.56 -6.56 12.88
N GLY A 123 -6.45 -7.01 12.29
CA GLY A 123 -6.42 -7.44 10.89
C GLY A 123 -6.68 -6.31 9.90
N TRP A 124 -6.15 -5.13 10.17
CA TRP A 124 -6.27 -3.94 9.32
C TRP A 124 -6.08 -4.26 7.84
N ASP A 125 -4.95 -4.89 7.48
CA ASP A 125 -4.62 -5.22 6.09
C ASP A 125 -5.74 -5.96 5.35
N TRP A 126 -6.44 -6.86 6.06
CA TRP A 126 -7.55 -7.67 5.53
C TRP A 126 -8.89 -6.95 5.53
N SER A 127 -9.03 -5.86 6.28
CA SER A 127 -10.28 -5.10 6.41
C SER A 127 -10.44 -4.02 5.35
N VAL A 128 -9.35 -3.59 4.73
CA VAL A 128 -9.33 -2.56 3.70
C VAL A 128 -10.11 -3.03 2.46
N LYS A 129 -10.93 -2.15 1.92
CA LYS A 129 -11.76 -2.38 0.73
C LYS A 129 -11.19 -1.62 -0.47
N ASP A 130 -11.56 -2.08 -1.66
CA ASP A 130 -11.13 -1.47 -2.93
C ASP A 130 -11.41 0.04 -2.99
N TYR A 131 -12.62 0.47 -2.63
CA TYR A 131 -12.97 1.89 -2.62
C TYR A 131 -12.08 2.72 -1.69
N MET A 132 -11.59 2.16 -0.58
CA MET A 132 -10.67 2.87 0.33
C MET A 132 -9.31 3.11 -0.33
N ILE A 133 -8.83 2.16 -1.11
CA ILE A 133 -7.59 2.28 -1.88
C ILE A 133 -7.77 3.31 -3.00
N GLU A 134 -8.90 3.25 -3.72
CA GLU A 134 -9.25 4.21 -4.77
C GLU A 134 -9.38 5.64 -4.18
N ASP A 135 -10.03 5.80 -3.03
CA ASP A 135 -10.19 7.10 -2.34
C ASP A 135 -8.84 7.66 -1.87
N CYS A 136 -7.92 6.82 -1.39
CA CYS A 136 -6.56 7.25 -1.06
C CYS A 136 -5.83 7.79 -2.29
N ALA A 137 -5.91 7.11 -3.43
CA ALA A 137 -5.30 7.56 -4.68
C ALA A 137 -5.88 8.92 -5.15
N GLU A 138 -7.20 9.11 -5.08
CA GLU A 138 -7.83 10.40 -5.39
C GLU A 138 -7.41 11.50 -4.40
N GLY A 139 -7.27 11.16 -3.11
CA GLY A 139 -6.75 12.07 -2.09
C GLY A 139 -5.34 12.55 -2.40
N GLU A 140 -4.44 11.65 -2.81
CA GLU A 140 -3.08 12.00 -3.24
C GLU A 140 -3.07 12.90 -4.47
N ILE A 141 -3.94 12.62 -5.45
CA ILE A 141 -4.09 13.43 -6.66
C ILE A 141 -4.53 14.87 -6.31
N LEU A 142 -5.45 15.00 -5.34
CA LEU A 142 -5.90 16.32 -4.87
C LEU A 142 -4.81 17.09 -4.12
N LEU A 143 -3.92 16.40 -3.41
CA LEU A 143 -2.81 17.02 -2.68
C LEU A 143 -1.66 17.45 -3.61
N CYS A 144 -1.57 16.89 -4.82
CA CYS A 144 -0.50 17.21 -5.77
C CYS A 144 -0.88 18.34 -6.70
N TYR A 145 -0.40 19.56 -6.42
CA TYR A 145 -0.61 20.72 -7.26
C TYR A 145 0.07 20.54 -8.63
N ASN A 146 -0.65 20.85 -9.73
CA ASN A 146 -0.18 20.72 -11.12
C ASN A 146 0.29 19.31 -11.53
N ALA A 147 -0.25 18.26 -10.93
CA ALA A 147 0.01 16.89 -11.33
C ALA A 147 -0.40 16.67 -12.80
N SER A 148 0.49 16.03 -13.59
CA SER A 148 0.20 15.72 -15.00
C SER A 148 -0.87 14.64 -15.10
N GLU A 149 -1.63 14.62 -16.19
CA GLU A 149 -2.64 13.57 -16.44
C GLU A 149 -2.01 12.19 -16.54
N VAL A 150 -0.79 12.09 -17.05
CA VAL A 150 0.00 10.84 -17.07
C VAL A 150 0.24 10.32 -15.64
N TRP A 151 0.68 11.17 -14.73
CA TRP A 151 0.90 10.78 -13.33
C TRP A 151 -0.42 10.39 -12.65
N LYS A 152 -1.48 11.14 -12.83
CA LYS A 152 -2.82 10.80 -12.28
C LYS A 152 -3.34 9.47 -12.80
N HIS A 153 -3.14 9.20 -14.09
CA HIS A 153 -3.50 7.92 -14.69
C HIS A 153 -2.74 6.76 -14.03
N LEU A 154 -1.42 6.89 -13.87
CA LEU A 154 -0.59 5.87 -13.25
C LEU A 154 -0.96 5.63 -11.78
N VAL A 155 -1.23 6.68 -10.99
CA VAL A 155 -1.67 6.55 -9.59
C VAL A 155 -2.99 5.76 -9.50
N ARG A 156 -3.96 6.06 -10.36
CA ARG A 156 -5.23 5.30 -10.41
C ARG A 156 -5.03 3.85 -10.88
N ALA A 157 -4.18 3.63 -11.87
CA ALA A 157 -3.85 2.29 -12.33
C ALA A 157 -3.20 1.45 -11.24
N GLU A 158 -2.29 2.04 -10.44
CA GLU A 158 -1.70 1.39 -9.26
C GLU A 158 -2.78 1.01 -8.22
N ALA A 159 -3.71 1.91 -7.89
CA ALA A 159 -4.79 1.62 -6.97
C ALA A 159 -5.67 0.43 -7.42
N ILE A 160 -5.99 0.35 -8.73
CA ILE A 160 -6.73 -0.78 -9.30
C ILE A 160 -5.94 -2.08 -9.15
N LYS A 161 -4.65 -2.07 -9.46
CA LYS A 161 -3.75 -3.24 -9.34
C LYS A 161 -3.64 -3.71 -7.89
N GLU A 162 -3.43 -2.79 -6.97
CA GLU A 162 -3.31 -3.06 -5.54
C GLU A 162 -4.56 -3.72 -4.99
N SER A 163 -5.74 -3.16 -5.28
CA SER A 163 -7.02 -3.68 -4.81
C SER A 163 -7.34 -5.09 -5.30
N GLN A 164 -6.65 -5.58 -6.32
CA GLN A 164 -6.92 -6.86 -6.99
C GLN A 164 -5.68 -7.75 -7.12
N SER A 165 -4.86 -7.78 -6.09
CA SER A 165 -3.63 -8.58 -6.05
C SER A 165 -3.86 -10.07 -6.28
N VAL A 166 -2.89 -10.71 -6.94
CA VAL A 166 -2.74 -12.16 -7.06
C VAL A 166 -1.54 -12.58 -6.24
N TYR A 167 -1.70 -13.57 -5.38
CA TYR A 167 -0.66 -14.09 -4.51
C TYR A 167 -0.02 -15.33 -5.11
N GLN A 168 1.31 -15.40 -5.08
CA GLN A 168 2.09 -16.55 -5.48
C GLN A 168 2.75 -17.19 -4.26
N PHE A 169 2.44 -18.45 -4.00
CA PHE A 169 3.10 -19.24 -2.97
C PHE A 169 4.41 -19.87 -3.45
N SER A 170 5.18 -20.41 -2.52
CA SER A 170 6.53 -20.94 -2.78
C SER A 170 6.55 -22.15 -3.73
N ASP A 171 5.43 -22.85 -3.89
CA ASP A 171 5.24 -23.96 -4.84
C ASP A 171 4.81 -23.49 -6.24
N GLY A 172 4.68 -22.19 -6.45
CA GLY A 172 4.22 -21.58 -7.70
C GLY A 172 2.72 -21.42 -7.82
N THR A 173 1.93 -21.90 -6.85
CA THR A 173 0.46 -21.77 -6.87
C THR A 173 0.06 -20.30 -6.84
N LEU A 174 -0.82 -19.90 -7.76
CA LEU A 174 -1.43 -18.58 -7.80
C LEU A 174 -2.80 -18.61 -7.12
N VAL A 175 -3.02 -17.67 -6.22
CA VAL A 175 -4.27 -17.51 -5.48
C VAL A 175 -4.75 -16.07 -5.55
N ALA A 176 -6.02 -15.88 -5.85
CA ALA A 176 -6.68 -14.59 -5.81
C ALA A 176 -7.80 -14.60 -4.76
N LEU A 177 -7.98 -13.50 -4.05
CA LEU A 177 -9.10 -13.36 -3.13
C LEU A 177 -10.42 -13.25 -3.89
N LYS A 178 -11.52 -13.72 -3.30
CA LYS A 178 -12.85 -13.63 -3.90
C LYS A 178 -13.41 -12.20 -3.89
N TYR A 179 -12.82 -11.31 -3.12
CA TYR A 179 -13.20 -9.90 -2.99
C TYR A 179 -12.01 -9.00 -3.32
N ASN A 180 -12.28 -7.76 -3.63
CA ASN A 180 -11.27 -6.74 -3.87
C ASN A 180 -10.93 -6.00 -2.56
N GLY A 181 -9.77 -5.39 -2.54
CA GLY A 181 -9.21 -4.74 -1.36
C GLY A 181 -8.02 -5.53 -0.83
N VAL A 182 -7.71 -5.36 0.44
CA VAL A 182 -6.52 -5.87 1.13
C VAL A 182 -5.25 -5.12 0.74
N VAL A 183 -4.63 -4.52 1.73
CA VAL A 183 -3.32 -3.87 1.58
C VAL A 183 -2.23 -4.90 1.87
N ASN A 184 -1.26 -4.98 0.99
CA ASN A 184 -0.13 -5.88 1.17
C ASN A 184 0.87 -5.27 2.15
N SER A 185 1.10 -5.93 3.28
CA SER A 185 2.15 -5.56 4.23
C SER A 185 3.51 -5.52 3.53
N GLY A 186 4.07 -4.33 3.36
CA GLY A 186 5.32 -4.09 2.66
C GLY A 186 5.19 -3.31 1.36
N GLN A 187 4.00 -2.90 0.96
CA GLN A 187 3.80 -1.87 -0.05
C GLN A 187 4.32 -0.51 0.43
N PHE A 188 4.68 0.36 -0.51
CA PHE A 188 5.25 1.67 -0.18
C PHE A 188 4.22 2.62 0.44
N VAL A 189 2.95 2.41 0.14
CA VAL A 189 1.79 3.21 0.59
C VAL A 189 1.02 2.58 1.77
N SER A 190 1.46 1.45 2.29
CA SER A 190 0.82 0.74 3.41
C SER A 190 1.29 1.21 4.78
#